data_169cd11d4b6683fd62d3241fa80d43fb
#
_entry.id   169cd11d4b6683fd62d3241fa80d43fb
#
_cell.length_a   1.000
_cell.length_b   1.000
_cell.length_c   1.000
_cell.angle_alpha   90.00
_cell.angle_beta   90.00
_cell.angle_gamma   90.00
#
_symmetry.space_group_name_H-M   'P 1'
#
loop_
_entity.id
_entity.type
_entity.pdbx_description
1 polymer ?
#
loop_
_entity_poly.entity_id
_entity_poly.type
_entity_poly.pdbx_seq_one_letter_code
_entity_poly.pdbx_strand_id
1 'polypeptide(L)'
;MPRKKPPNSNLKLSAFTLIELLITVAIYSIVSIAVYATFNSGMTVWRRAKDTNAQERQFLLKIEKLSRELRQAFNYNDIAFSASKNRIQFSSVIDSDICRIIYSFDENKKTLFRSSDKLADILAADKKELEPKFSSYLPDIDSLSFSYLILDLQKKAYIWQEDWKQNYLPIAVKLSITVKDKTYATTIIIPAA
;
A
#
# COMPACT_ATOMS: atom_id res chain seq x y z
N MET A 1 -6.97 8.76 92.80
CA MET A 1 -6.60 8.78 91.36
C MET A 1 -7.60 9.64 90.62
N PRO A 2 -7.23 10.82 90.08
CA PRO A 2 -8.16 11.67 89.34
C PRO A 2 -8.21 11.25 87.88
N ARG A 3 -9.43 11.02 87.31
CA ARG A 3 -9.70 10.72 85.90
C ARG A 3 -9.45 11.96 85.05
N LYS A 4 -8.51 11.87 84.07
CA LYS A 4 -8.30 12.87 83.04
C LYS A 4 -9.48 12.87 82.06
N LYS A 5 -10.14 14.03 81.92
CA LYS A 5 -11.15 14.30 80.92
C LYS A 5 -10.48 14.30 79.53
N PRO A 6 -11.07 13.64 78.48
CA PRO A 6 -10.53 13.71 77.11
C PRO A 6 -10.70 15.14 76.54
N PRO A 7 -9.81 15.60 75.68
CA PRO A 7 -9.94 16.91 75.03
C PRO A 7 -11.12 16.90 74.03
N ASN A 8 -12.03 17.88 74.20
CA ASN A 8 -13.10 18.19 73.32
C ASN A 8 -12.48 18.72 71.98
N SER A 9 -12.34 17.90 70.97
CA SER A 9 -12.04 18.35 69.63
C SER A 9 -13.32 18.92 69.01
N ASN A 10 -13.54 20.21 69.15
CA ASN A 10 -14.53 20.93 68.33
C ASN A 10 -14.06 20.99 66.89
N LEU A 11 -14.36 19.96 66.09
CA LEU A 11 -14.26 19.99 64.61
C LEU A 11 -15.27 21.04 64.12
N LYS A 12 -14.76 22.25 63.79
CA LYS A 12 -15.56 23.26 63.09
C LYS A 12 -15.81 22.68 61.65
N LEU A 13 -16.98 22.10 61.49
CA LEU A 13 -17.51 21.77 60.12
C LEU A 13 -17.86 23.12 59.48
N SER A 14 -16.98 23.64 58.66
CA SER A 14 -17.29 24.77 57.78
C SER A 14 -18.29 24.28 56.74
N ALA A 15 -19.52 24.76 56.77
CA ALA A 15 -20.51 24.49 55.75
C ALA A 15 -20.14 25.25 54.47
N PHE A 16 -20.11 24.57 53.32
CA PHE A 16 -19.92 25.19 52.02
C PHE A 16 -21.05 26.19 51.74
N THR A 17 -20.68 27.34 51.21
CA THR A 17 -21.68 28.33 50.79
C THR A 17 -22.25 27.96 49.42
N LEU A 18 -23.51 28.29 49.15
CA LEU A 18 -24.18 28.05 47.88
C LEU A 18 -23.41 28.68 46.71
N ILE A 19 -22.80 29.84 46.92
CA ILE A 19 -22.00 30.54 45.89
C ILE A 19 -20.72 29.80 45.56
N GLU A 20 -20.06 29.19 46.53
CA GLU A 20 -18.85 28.39 46.35
C GLU A 20 -19.12 27.12 45.51
N LEU A 21 -20.29 26.49 45.75
CA LEU A 21 -20.75 25.35 44.93
C LEU A 21 -21.02 25.76 43.49
N LEU A 22 -21.70 26.90 43.25
CA LEU A 22 -21.99 27.40 41.90
C LEU A 22 -20.72 27.72 41.12
N ILE A 23 -19.75 28.39 41.75
CA ILE A 23 -18.47 28.72 41.14
C ILE A 23 -17.70 27.42 40.77
N THR A 24 -17.68 26.44 41.66
CA THR A 24 -17.00 25.16 41.44
C THR A 24 -17.61 24.41 40.25
N VAL A 25 -18.94 24.33 40.15
CA VAL A 25 -19.64 23.69 39.05
C VAL A 25 -19.39 24.45 37.75
N ALA A 26 -19.38 25.77 37.75
CA ALA A 26 -19.08 26.57 36.56
C ALA A 26 -17.65 26.32 36.03
N ILE A 27 -16.65 26.37 36.91
CA ILE A 27 -15.25 26.10 36.54
C ILE A 27 -15.10 24.67 36.03
N TYR A 28 -15.70 23.69 36.73
CA TYR A 28 -15.64 22.29 36.29
C TYR A 28 -16.27 22.07 34.93
N SER A 29 -17.38 22.75 34.64
CA SER A 29 -18.04 22.68 33.32
C SER A 29 -17.16 23.22 32.19
N ILE A 30 -16.50 24.38 32.42
CA ILE A 30 -15.59 24.98 31.45
C ILE A 30 -14.39 24.05 31.17
N VAL A 31 -13.77 23.51 32.22
CA VAL A 31 -12.65 22.57 32.10
C VAL A 31 -13.08 21.30 31.38
N SER A 32 -14.25 20.75 31.68
CA SER A 32 -14.77 19.54 31.02
C SER A 32 -15.01 19.77 29.55
N ILE A 33 -15.55 20.92 29.13
CA ILE A 33 -15.74 21.27 27.71
C ILE A 33 -14.38 21.40 27.02
N ALA A 34 -13.41 22.05 27.63
CA ALA A 34 -12.07 22.21 27.05
C ALA A 34 -11.37 20.87 26.86
N VAL A 35 -11.43 19.97 27.84
CA VAL A 35 -10.87 18.61 27.77
C VAL A 35 -11.56 17.80 26.66
N TYR A 36 -12.89 17.86 26.61
CA TYR A 36 -13.66 17.17 25.58
C TYR A 36 -13.30 17.65 24.16
N ALA A 37 -13.20 18.97 23.95
CA ALA A 37 -12.84 19.56 22.67
C ALA A 37 -11.43 19.12 22.24
N THR A 38 -10.46 19.14 23.16
CA THR A 38 -9.09 18.70 22.90
C THR A 38 -9.03 17.21 22.53
N PHE A 39 -9.75 16.37 23.29
CA PHE A 39 -9.81 14.94 23.04
C PHE A 39 -10.43 14.63 21.66
N ASN A 40 -11.54 15.28 21.33
CA ASN A 40 -12.21 15.08 20.04
C ASN A 40 -11.34 15.52 18.85
N SER A 41 -10.62 16.64 18.99
CA SER A 41 -9.65 17.10 17.99
C SER A 41 -8.51 16.09 17.82
N GLY A 42 -7.95 15.59 18.92
CA GLY A 42 -6.92 14.55 18.90
C GLY A 42 -7.37 13.27 18.22
N MET A 43 -8.59 12.80 18.52
CA MET A 43 -9.18 11.62 17.86
C MET A 43 -9.35 11.80 16.35
N THR A 44 -9.73 13.00 15.90
CA THR A 44 -9.89 13.31 14.49
C THR A 44 -8.56 13.26 13.74
N VAL A 45 -7.52 13.86 14.31
CA VAL A 45 -6.15 13.83 13.75
C VAL A 45 -5.64 12.39 13.71
N TRP A 46 -5.82 11.62 14.79
CA TRP A 46 -5.39 10.23 14.85
C TRP A 46 -6.08 9.33 13.80
N ARG A 47 -7.41 9.50 13.60
CA ARG A 47 -8.16 8.77 12.58
C ARG A 47 -7.61 9.09 11.18
N ARG A 48 -7.40 10.36 10.84
CA ARG A 48 -6.83 10.77 9.53
C ARG A 48 -5.44 10.18 9.31
N ALA A 49 -4.57 10.22 10.32
CA ALA A 49 -3.24 9.63 10.24
C ALA A 49 -3.29 8.11 10.02
N LYS A 50 -4.21 7.40 10.69
CA LYS A 50 -4.40 5.95 10.54
C LYS A 50 -4.89 5.59 9.13
N ASP A 51 -5.84 6.34 8.57
CA ASP A 51 -6.40 6.08 7.25
C ASP A 51 -5.36 6.33 6.15
N THR A 52 -4.57 7.40 6.27
CA THR A 52 -3.47 7.68 5.33
C THR A 52 -2.40 6.58 5.36
N ASN A 53 -2.00 6.13 6.55
CA ASN A 53 -1.03 5.05 6.70
C ASN A 53 -1.56 3.71 6.19
N ALA A 54 -2.86 3.44 6.33
CA ALA A 54 -3.48 2.22 5.80
C ALA A 54 -3.47 2.18 4.26
N GLN A 55 -3.75 3.30 3.61
CA GLN A 55 -3.69 3.42 2.15
C GLN A 55 -2.27 3.25 1.62
N GLU A 56 -1.29 3.92 2.22
CA GLU A 56 0.12 3.80 1.84
C GLU A 56 0.62 2.37 2.04
N ARG A 57 0.27 1.73 3.15
CA ARG A 57 0.60 0.33 3.40
C ARG A 57 -0.01 -0.62 2.36
N GLN A 58 -1.28 -0.43 1.99
CA GLN A 58 -1.91 -1.24 0.96
C GLN A 58 -1.25 -1.04 -0.41
N PHE A 59 -0.87 0.17 -0.75
CA PHE A 59 -0.10 0.48 -1.95
C PHE A 59 1.23 -0.29 -1.96
N LEU A 60 2.02 -0.20 -0.88
CA LEU A 60 3.31 -0.90 -0.78
C LEU A 60 3.16 -2.42 -0.84
N LEU A 61 2.13 -2.99 -0.21
CA LEU A 61 1.85 -4.43 -0.30
C LEU A 61 1.52 -4.89 -1.73
N LYS A 62 0.82 -4.07 -2.51
CA LYS A 62 0.54 -4.37 -3.92
C LYS A 62 1.81 -4.29 -4.77
N ILE A 63 2.68 -3.30 -4.53
CA ILE A 63 3.99 -3.22 -5.20
C ILE A 63 4.86 -4.44 -4.85
N GLU A 64 4.89 -4.85 -3.58
CA GLU A 64 5.63 -6.06 -3.18
C GLU A 64 5.07 -7.33 -3.81
N LYS A 65 3.73 -7.45 -3.95
CA LYS A 65 3.10 -8.57 -4.66
C LYS A 65 3.53 -8.60 -6.12
N LEU A 66 3.48 -7.46 -6.83
CA LEU A 66 3.96 -7.35 -8.21
C LEU A 66 5.45 -7.74 -8.32
N SER A 67 6.28 -7.23 -7.41
CA SER A 67 7.70 -7.55 -7.35
C SER A 67 7.96 -9.05 -7.14
N ARG A 68 7.19 -9.68 -6.27
CA ARG A 68 7.28 -11.13 -6.01
C ARG A 68 6.85 -11.96 -7.22
N GLU A 69 5.75 -11.59 -7.88
CA GLU A 69 5.30 -12.26 -9.10
C GLU A 69 6.35 -12.15 -10.22
N LEU A 70 7.01 -11.00 -10.37
CA LEU A 70 8.11 -10.81 -11.32
C LEU A 70 9.36 -11.61 -10.96
N ARG A 71 9.72 -11.73 -9.69
CA ARG A 71 10.85 -12.59 -9.27
C ARG A 71 10.61 -14.07 -9.56
N GLN A 72 9.36 -14.48 -9.63
CA GLN A 72 8.93 -15.84 -9.97
C GLN A 72 8.64 -16.02 -11.46
N ALA A 73 8.94 -15.00 -12.28
CA ALA A 73 8.75 -15.10 -13.72
C ALA A 73 9.72 -16.12 -14.34
N PHE A 74 9.20 -16.94 -15.22
CA PHE A 74 9.99 -17.91 -15.99
C PHE A 74 9.55 -17.89 -17.45
N ASN A 75 10.41 -18.48 -18.32
CA ASN A 75 10.09 -18.56 -19.73
C ASN A 75 9.24 -19.79 -20.01
N TYR A 76 8.08 -19.60 -20.64
CA TYR A 76 7.18 -20.68 -21.02
C TYR A 76 6.72 -20.49 -22.46
N ASN A 77 6.87 -21.54 -23.31
CA ASN A 77 6.69 -21.43 -24.75
C ASN A 77 5.33 -20.89 -25.18
N ASP A 78 4.26 -21.26 -24.45
CA ASP A 78 2.89 -20.84 -24.78
C ASP A 78 2.51 -19.46 -24.18
N ILE A 79 3.35 -18.91 -23.31
CA ILE A 79 3.18 -17.60 -22.68
C ILE A 79 4.48 -16.81 -22.85
N ALA A 80 4.62 -16.18 -24.02
CA ALA A 80 5.80 -15.38 -24.30
C ALA A 80 5.91 -14.18 -23.35
N PHE A 81 7.13 -13.90 -22.86
CA PHE A 81 7.42 -12.65 -22.19
C PHE A 81 7.30 -11.51 -23.21
N SER A 82 6.47 -10.53 -22.90
CA SER A 82 6.26 -9.34 -23.72
C SER A 82 6.15 -8.13 -22.83
N ALA A 83 6.89 -7.09 -23.18
CA ALA A 83 6.97 -5.94 -22.29
C ALA A 83 7.23 -4.64 -23.05
N SER A 84 6.62 -3.57 -22.56
CA SER A 84 6.78 -2.19 -23.01
C SER A 84 6.82 -1.25 -21.80
N LYS A 85 6.97 0.03 -22.06
CA LYS A 85 6.99 1.05 -21.01
C LYS A 85 5.79 0.97 -20.04
N ASN A 86 4.58 0.71 -20.56
CA ASN A 86 3.33 0.77 -19.80
C ASN A 86 2.69 -0.62 -19.59
N ARG A 87 3.27 -1.67 -20.15
CA ARG A 87 2.69 -3.01 -20.06
C ARG A 87 3.78 -4.06 -19.94
N ILE A 88 3.51 -5.08 -19.11
CA ILE A 88 4.38 -6.24 -18.97
C ILE A 88 3.53 -7.51 -18.87
N GLN A 89 3.92 -8.54 -19.61
CA GLN A 89 3.30 -9.86 -19.61
C GLN A 89 4.38 -10.91 -19.35
N PHE A 90 4.09 -11.86 -18.48
CA PHE A 90 5.01 -12.95 -18.13
C PHE A 90 4.25 -14.16 -17.60
N SER A 91 4.91 -15.31 -17.58
CA SER A 91 4.44 -16.52 -16.90
C SER A 91 4.95 -16.55 -15.47
N SER A 92 4.10 -16.97 -14.53
CA SER A 92 4.45 -17.18 -13.13
C SER A 92 3.59 -18.28 -12.53
N VAL A 93 3.99 -18.85 -11.39
CA VAL A 93 3.20 -19.84 -10.65
C VAL A 93 2.39 -19.15 -9.56
N ILE A 94 1.06 -19.38 -9.60
CA ILE A 94 0.12 -18.90 -8.57
C ILE A 94 -0.69 -20.10 -8.10
N ASP A 95 -0.69 -20.37 -6.79
CA ASP A 95 -1.45 -21.47 -6.17
C ASP A 95 -1.21 -22.82 -6.87
N SER A 96 0.05 -23.09 -7.26
CA SER A 96 0.50 -24.29 -7.98
C SER A 96 0.09 -24.37 -9.47
N ASP A 97 -0.61 -23.37 -10.01
CA ASP A 97 -0.96 -23.28 -11.42
C ASP A 97 0.00 -22.35 -12.17
N ILE A 98 0.35 -22.71 -13.41
CA ILE A 98 1.04 -21.80 -14.30
C ILE A 98 0.01 -20.80 -14.83
N CYS A 99 0.32 -19.51 -14.65
CA CYS A 99 -0.56 -18.41 -15.04
C CYS A 99 0.15 -17.42 -15.94
N ARG A 100 -0.58 -16.90 -16.94
CA ARG A 100 -0.21 -15.68 -17.66
C ARG A 100 -0.60 -14.49 -16.82
N ILE A 101 0.35 -13.66 -16.45
CA ILE A 101 0.13 -12.43 -15.69
C ILE A 101 0.39 -11.25 -16.61
N ILE A 102 -0.54 -10.31 -16.62
CA ILE A 102 -0.42 -9.06 -17.38
C ILE A 102 -0.65 -7.90 -16.44
N TYR A 103 0.29 -6.97 -16.39
CA TYR A 103 0.12 -5.65 -15.84
C TYR A 103 0.07 -4.62 -16.94
N SER A 104 -0.92 -3.74 -16.94
CA SER A 104 -1.09 -2.71 -17.97
C SER A 104 -1.54 -1.40 -17.32
N PHE A 105 -0.77 -0.35 -17.52
CA PHE A 105 -1.10 0.99 -17.05
C PHE A 105 -1.88 1.76 -18.10
N ASP A 106 -3.04 2.28 -17.71
CA ASP A 106 -3.88 3.16 -18.52
C ASP A 106 -3.69 4.60 -18.02
N GLU A 107 -3.03 5.42 -18.82
CA GLU A 107 -2.73 6.82 -18.48
C GLU A 107 -4.01 7.67 -18.36
N ASN A 108 -5.04 7.40 -19.15
CA ASN A 108 -6.29 8.14 -19.12
C ASN A 108 -7.07 7.86 -17.83
N LYS A 109 -7.07 6.60 -17.39
CA LYS A 109 -7.75 6.16 -16.16
C LYS A 109 -6.86 6.29 -14.92
N LYS A 110 -5.60 6.67 -15.09
CA LYS A 110 -4.61 6.74 -14.01
C LYS A 110 -4.60 5.47 -13.15
N THR A 111 -4.69 4.31 -13.80
CA THR A 111 -4.90 3.03 -13.11
C THR A 111 -4.01 1.95 -13.70
N LEU A 112 -3.31 1.24 -12.83
CA LEU A 112 -2.65 -0.02 -13.18
C LEU A 112 -3.67 -1.14 -13.08
N PHE A 113 -3.87 -1.85 -14.18
CA PHE A 113 -4.72 -3.02 -14.28
C PHE A 113 -3.88 -4.29 -14.21
N ARG A 114 -4.49 -5.36 -13.70
CA ARG A 114 -3.89 -6.70 -13.65
C ARG A 114 -4.86 -7.73 -14.22
N SER A 115 -4.34 -8.63 -15.05
CA SER A 115 -5.00 -9.88 -15.46
C SER A 115 -4.17 -11.08 -15.02
N SER A 116 -4.83 -12.17 -14.71
CA SER A 116 -4.21 -13.46 -14.38
C SER A 116 -5.08 -14.57 -14.96
N ASP A 117 -4.57 -15.24 -15.98
CA ASP A 117 -5.26 -16.32 -16.68
C ASP A 117 -4.49 -17.63 -16.49
N LYS A 118 -5.16 -18.72 -16.11
CA LYS A 118 -4.52 -20.02 -15.96
C LYS A 118 -4.14 -20.58 -17.32
N LEU A 119 -3.00 -21.27 -17.39
CA LEU A 119 -2.55 -21.94 -18.61
C LEU A 119 -3.60 -22.91 -19.16
N ALA A 120 -4.25 -23.67 -18.27
CA ALA A 120 -5.31 -24.60 -18.65
C ALA A 120 -6.45 -23.92 -19.43
N ASP A 121 -6.86 -22.72 -19.00
CA ASP A 121 -7.91 -21.94 -19.64
C ASP A 121 -7.44 -21.40 -21.00
N ILE A 122 -6.17 -20.99 -21.09
CA ILE A 122 -5.55 -20.51 -22.33
C ILE A 122 -5.48 -21.64 -23.38
N LEU A 123 -5.08 -22.84 -22.97
CA LEU A 123 -5.00 -24.01 -23.84
C LEU A 123 -6.37 -24.55 -24.24
N ALA A 124 -7.37 -24.45 -23.37
CA ALA A 124 -8.73 -24.88 -23.64
C ALA A 124 -9.50 -23.94 -24.59
N ALA A 125 -9.06 -22.70 -24.73
CA ALA A 125 -9.70 -21.68 -25.56
C ALA A 125 -9.40 -21.82 -27.05
N ASP A 126 -9.32 -23.03 -27.59
CA ASP A 126 -9.27 -23.48 -29.01
C ASP A 126 -8.86 -22.36 -29.99
N LYS A 127 -7.62 -21.89 -29.92
CA LYS A 127 -6.98 -20.84 -30.77
C LYS A 127 -7.70 -19.47 -30.86
N LYS A 128 -8.83 -19.25 -30.21
CA LYS A 128 -9.32 -17.91 -29.94
C LYS A 128 -8.46 -17.33 -28.85
N GLU A 129 -7.76 -16.22 -29.11
CA GLU A 129 -7.04 -15.47 -28.08
C GLU A 129 -7.99 -15.23 -26.91
N LEU A 130 -7.73 -15.89 -25.79
CA LEU A 130 -8.45 -15.63 -24.56
C LEU A 130 -8.20 -14.16 -24.19
N GLU A 131 -9.22 -13.31 -24.36
CA GLU A 131 -9.11 -11.91 -24.00
C GLU A 131 -8.83 -11.79 -22.49
N PRO A 132 -7.75 -11.09 -22.10
CA PRO A 132 -7.39 -10.98 -20.70
C PRO A 132 -8.46 -10.19 -19.92
N LYS A 133 -8.92 -10.76 -18.81
CA LYS A 133 -9.87 -10.10 -17.91
C LYS A 133 -9.11 -9.18 -16.94
N PHE A 134 -9.12 -7.90 -17.24
CA PHE A 134 -8.46 -6.90 -16.41
C PHE A 134 -9.29 -6.50 -15.19
N SER A 135 -8.65 -6.46 -14.04
CA SER A 135 -9.17 -5.88 -12.81
C SER A 135 -8.33 -4.67 -12.39
N SER A 136 -8.95 -3.66 -11.77
CA SER A 136 -8.23 -2.52 -11.21
C SER A 136 -7.31 -2.99 -10.08
N TYR A 137 -6.01 -2.78 -10.24
CA TYR A 137 -4.99 -3.20 -9.30
C TYR A 137 -4.52 -2.06 -8.40
N LEU A 138 -4.05 -0.96 -9.00
CA LEU A 138 -3.65 0.26 -8.31
C LEU A 138 -4.31 1.45 -9.01
N PRO A 139 -5.32 2.08 -8.39
CA PRO A 139 -5.92 3.33 -8.88
C PRO A 139 -5.07 4.54 -8.46
N ASP A 140 -5.40 5.70 -9.00
CA ASP A 140 -4.87 7.02 -8.64
C ASP A 140 -3.34 7.15 -8.80
N ILE A 141 -2.79 6.55 -9.88
CA ILE A 141 -1.39 6.64 -10.27
C ILE A 141 -1.22 7.78 -11.28
N ASP A 142 -0.35 8.75 -11.00
CA ASP A 142 -0.08 9.86 -11.94
C ASP A 142 0.76 9.40 -13.12
N SER A 143 1.80 8.58 -12.88
CA SER A 143 2.60 7.96 -13.93
C SER A 143 3.17 6.62 -13.48
N LEU A 144 3.35 5.72 -14.44
CA LEU A 144 4.02 4.44 -14.23
C LEU A 144 4.88 4.14 -15.45
N SER A 145 6.08 3.62 -15.22
CA SER A 145 6.94 3.10 -16.29
C SER A 145 7.71 1.87 -15.84
N PHE A 146 7.84 0.94 -16.78
CA PHE A 146 8.75 -0.20 -16.68
C PHE A 146 10.00 0.09 -17.51
N SER A 147 11.16 -0.36 -17.04
CA SER A 147 12.40 -0.39 -17.80
C SER A 147 13.09 -1.72 -17.58
N TYR A 148 13.77 -2.23 -18.58
CA TYR A 148 14.30 -3.58 -18.64
C TYR A 148 15.82 -3.55 -18.81
N LEU A 149 16.54 -4.30 -17.98
CA LEU A 149 18.00 -4.37 -18.00
C LEU A 149 18.46 -5.46 -18.98
N ILE A 150 19.27 -5.09 -19.96
CA ILE A 150 19.92 -5.99 -20.90
C ILE A 150 21.42 -5.82 -20.89
N LEU A 151 22.16 -6.91 -21.14
CA LEU A 151 23.58 -6.84 -21.44
C LEU A 151 23.76 -6.57 -22.94
N ASP A 152 24.24 -5.39 -23.29
CA ASP A 152 24.68 -5.06 -24.65
C ASP A 152 26.05 -5.69 -24.91
N LEU A 153 26.07 -6.76 -25.68
CA LEU A 153 27.28 -7.50 -25.99
C LEU A 153 28.30 -6.69 -26.81
N GLN A 154 27.83 -5.72 -27.61
CA GLN A 154 28.73 -4.86 -28.41
C GLN A 154 29.44 -3.84 -27.53
N LYS A 155 28.72 -3.25 -26.60
CA LYS A 155 29.25 -2.26 -25.66
C LYS A 155 29.84 -2.89 -24.40
N LYS A 156 29.64 -4.20 -24.19
CA LYS A 156 29.99 -4.93 -22.96
C LYS A 156 29.49 -4.21 -21.69
N ALA A 157 28.30 -3.62 -21.79
CA ALA A 157 27.72 -2.81 -20.72
C ALA A 157 26.24 -3.17 -20.51
N TYR A 158 25.77 -2.98 -19.29
CA TYR A 158 24.36 -3.10 -18.96
C TYR A 158 23.63 -1.79 -19.32
N ILE A 159 22.55 -1.90 -20.08
CA ILE A 159 21.73 -0.77 -20.49
C ILE A 159 20.26 -0.99 -20.11
N TRP A 160 19.60 0.09 -19.75
CA TRP A 160 18.16 0.09 -19.51
C TRP A 160 17.42 0.50 -20.80
N GLN A 161 16.33 -0.23 -21.11
CA GLN A 161 15.46 0.07 -22.25
C GLN A 161 13.98 0.02 -21.83
N GLU A 162 13.11 0.77 -22.52
CA GLU A 162 11.68 0.87 -22.19
C GLU A 162 10.84 -0.22 -22.89
N ASP A 163 11.33 -0.77 -24.01
CA ASP A 163 10.66 -1.84 -24.76
C ASP A 163 11.50 -3.10 -24.75
N TRP A 164 10.87 -4.25 -24.55
CA TRP A 164 11.53 -5.55 -24.58
C TRP A 164 11.17 -6.32 -25.84
N LYS A 165 12.14 -6.55 -26.72
CA LYS A 165 11.98 -7.24 -28.02
C LYS A 165 12.67 -8.61 -28.07
N GLN A 166 13.19 -9.07 -26.95
CA GLN A 166 13.96 -10.33 -26.88
C GLN A 166 13.03 -11.50 -26.54
N ASN A 167 13.47 -12.73 -26.90
CA ASN A 167 12.74 -13.97 -26.62
C ASN A 167 13.08 -14.57 -25.23
N TYR A 168 13.90 -13.88 -24.45
CA TYR A 168 14.30 -14.31 -23.11
C TYR A 168 13.91 -13.27 -22.08
N LEU A 169 13.99 -13.63 -20.80
CA LEU A 169 13.66 -12.71 -19.70
C LEU A 169 14.74 -11.64 -19.51
N PRO A 170 14.37 -10.42 -19.10
CA PRO A 170 15.34 -9.40 -18.72
C PRO A 170 16.06 -9.78 -17.43
N ILE A 171 17.30 -9.33 -17.28
CA ILE A 171 18.08 -9.54 -16.05
C ILE A 171 17.41 -8.88 -14.85
N ALA A 172 16.86 -7.70 -15.06
CA ALA A 172 16.11 -6.98 -14.05
C ALA A 172 15.04 -6.09 -14.71
N VAL A 173 13.99 -5.81 -13.93
CA VAL A 173 12.94 -4.85 -14.27
C VAL A 173 12.96 -3.73 -13.27
N LYS A 174 13.04 -2.50 -13.73
CA LYS A 174 12.87 -1.31 -12.90
C LYS A 174 11.44 -0.82 -13.07
N LEU A 175 10.73 -0.72 -11.97
CA LEU A 175 9.39 -0.16 -11.86
C LEU A 175 9.49 1.23 -11.22
N SER A 176 8.97 2.25 -11.90
CA SER A 176 8.86 3.60 -11.37
C SER A 176 7.39 4.01 -11.35
N ILE A 177 6.89 4.44 -10.21
CA ILE A 177 5.49 4.84 -10.00
C ILE A 177 5.45 6.18 -9.29
N THR A 178 4.69 7.13 -9.82
CA THR A 178 4.43 8.42 -9.18
C THR A 178 2.99 8.51 -8.71
N VAL A 179 2.79 8.85 -7.44
CA VAL A 179 1.47 9.03 -6.81
C VAL A 179 1.55 10.29 -5.93
N LYS A 180 0.71 11.28 -6.18
CA LYS A 180 0.63 12.53 -5.39
C LYS A 180 2.01 13.15 -5.16
N ASP A 181 2.75 13.38 -6.23
CA ASP A 181 4.11 13.99 -6.24
C ASP A 181 5.22 13.16 -5.56
N LYS A 182 4.92 11.96 -5.06
CA LYS A 182 5.92 11.02 -4.56
C LYS A 182 6.25 9.98 -5.61
N THR A 183 7.52 9.81 -5.92
CA THR A 183 8.00 8.77 -6.83
C THR A 183 8.58 7.60 -6.05
N TYR A 184 8.04 6.43 -6.31
CA TYR A 184 8.53 5.14 -5.80
C TYR A 184 9.23 4.41 -6.93
N ALA A 185 10.50 4.06 -6.74
CA ALA A 185 11.26 3.29 -7.71
C ALA A 185 11.80 2.01 -7.05
N THR A 186 11.61 0.88 -7.71
CA THR A 186 12.17 -0.40 -7.27
C THR A 186 12.79 -1.14 -8.43
N THR A 187 13.90 -1.83 -8.20
CA THR A 187 14.55 -2.70 -9.17
C THR A 187 14.34 -4.15 -8.73
N ILE A 188 13.79 -4.94 -9.61
CA ILE A 188 13.42 -6.33 -9.38
C ILE A 188 14.35 -7.19 -10.23
N ILE A 189 15.21 -7.96 -9.60
CA ILE A 189 16.07 -8.92 -10.29
C ILE A 189 15.24 -10.16 -10.58
N ILE A 190 15.29 -10.63 -11.84
CA ILE A 190 14.65 -11.88 -12.24
C ILE A 190 15.76 -12.94 -12.20
N PRO A 191 15.65 -13.96 -11.34
CA PRO A 191 16.62 -15.05 -11.32
C PRO A 191 16.62 -15.71 -12.70
N ALA A 192 17.79 -15.91 -13.29
CA ALA A 192 17.89 -16.69 -14.50
C ALA A 192 17.39 -18.12 -14.20
N ALA A 193 16.33 -18.54 -14.90
CA ALA A 193 15.86 -19.92 -14.87
C ALA A 193 16.80 -20.82 -15.68
#